data_0b6e429df68ee8039c0443f023e7369d
#
_entry.id   0b6e429df68ee8039c0443f023e7369d
#
_cell.length_a   1.000
_cell.length_b   1.000
_cell.length_c   1.000
_cell.angle_alpha   90.00
_cell.angle_beta   90.00
_cell.angle_gamma   90.00
#
_symmetry.space_group_name_H-M   'P 1'
#
loop_
_entity.id
_entity.type
_entity.pdbx_description
1 polymer ?
#
loop_
_entity_poly.entity_id
_entity_poly.type
_entity_poly.pdbx_seq_one_letter_code
_entity_poly.pdbx_strand_id
1 'polypeptide(L)'
;MKLLIFRTILIYLCVLFAMRLMGKRQLGELQPEELVSTILISNLASISIESEEVPVTASLIPLFLIAALELLGSIFSFRSQRFFNLMSGRPKTVILNGKIDQNALRTLRLTAADLMEALRGKNVFDPRDVSYAVVETNGSLSVALRPEKEPATLADLGARVQRAQATIPFVLDGQVLAENLTTCGKDAAWLERTAQANSLLLEEILILAGNDTEDYFLLKKEPRQTAGLRQGGAA
;
A
#
# COMPACT_ATOMS: atom_id res chain seq x y z
N MET A 1 23.10 -7.08 28.87
CA MET A 1 22.96 -7.68 27.52
C MET A 1 21.69 -8.53 27.35
N LYS A 2 21.43 -9.61 28.13
CA LYS A 2 20.19 -10.42 27.97
C LYS A 2 18.92 -9.60 28.18
N LEU A 3 18.90 -8.71 29.17
CA LEU A 3 17.78 -7.83 29.47
C LEU A 3 17.52 -6.84 28.33
N LEU A 4 18.59 -6.26 27.75
CA LEU A 4 18.48 -5.34 26.62
C LEU A 4 17.86 -6.04 25.39
N ILE A 5 18.32 -7.25 25.07
CA ILE A 5 17.75 -8.04 23.96
C ILE A 5 16.26 -8.30 24.19
N PHE A 6 15.88 -8.74 25.39
CA PHE A 6 14.48 -9.00 25.73
C PHE A 6 13.62 -7.73 25.62
N ARG A 7 14.10 -6.59 26.16
CA ARG A 7 13.41 -5.29 26.06
C ARG A 7 13.21 -4.87 24.61
N THR A 8 14.26 -4.98 23.79
CA THR A 8 14.19 -4.62 22.36
C THR A 8 13.16 -5.45 21.62
N ILE A 9 13.15 -6.77 21.83
CA ILE A 9 12.16 -7.67 21.21
C ILE A 9 10.74 -7.30 21.66
N LEU A 10 10.54 -7.09 22.97
CA LEU A 10 9.24 -6.73 23.52
C LEU A 10 8.72 -5.42 22.95
N ILE A 11 9.54 -4.37 22.95
CA ILE A 11 9.18 -3.06 22.41
C ILE A 11 8.88 -3.16 20.92
N TYR A 12 9.72 -3.89 20.15
CA TYR A 12 9.50 -4.11 18.73
C TYR A 12 8.14 -4.77 18.45
N LEU A 13 7.79 -5.82 19.19
CA LEU A 13 6.49 -6.48 19.03
C LEU A 13 5.33 -5.55 19.42
N CYS A 14 5.47 -4.74 20.45
CA CYS A 14 4.46 -3.75 20.86
C CYS A 14 4.29 -2.67 19.80
N VAL A 15 5.37 -2.17 19.19
CA VAL A 15 5.30 -1.20 18.08
C VAL A 15 4.59 -1.81 16.88
N LEU A 16 4.97 -3.03 16.47
CA LEU A 16 4.30 -3.73 15.36
C LEU A 16 2.81 -3.90 15.62
N PHE A 17 2.44 -4.26 16.85
CA PHE A 17 1.05 -4.41 17.24
C PHE A 17 0.30 -3.08 17.19
N ALA A 18 0.88 -2.01 17.74
CA ALA A 18 0.29 -0.66 17.69
C ALA A 18 0.10 -0.19 16.25
N MET A 19 1.13 -0.33 15.38
CA MET A 19 1.04 0.01 13.96
C MET A 19 -0.04 -0.81 13.24
N ARG A 20 -0.21 -2.08 13.59
CA ARG A 20 -1.27 -2.92 13.02
C ARG A 20 -2.67 -2.47 13.45
N LEU A 21 -2.84 -1.99 14.70
CA LEU A 21 -4.09 -1.43 15.19
C LEU A 21 -4.49 -0.14 14.47
N MET A 22 -3.51 0.72 14.13
CA MET A 22 -3.71 1.96 13.40
C MET A 22 -4.17 1.75 11.96
N GLY A 23 -3.99 0.54 11.40
CA GLY A 23 -4.57 0.11 10.12
C GLY A 23 -3.62 0.09 8.93
N LYS A 24 -4.14 -0.33 7.75
CA LYS A 24 -3.36 -0.54 6.52
C LYS A 24 -3.07 0.75 5.73
N ARG A 25 -3.61 1.89 6.12
CA ARG A 25 -3.44 3.17 5.42
C ARG A 25 -1.99 3.65 5.37
N GLN A 26 -1.19 3.24 6.34
CA GLN A 26 0.19 3.72 6.53
C GLN A 26 1.22 3.25 5.49
N LEU A 27 0.87 2.31 4.60
CA LEU A 27 1.85 1.69 3.69
C LEU A 27 1.89 2.33 2.28
N GLY A 28 1.00 3.27 1.97
CA GLY A 28 0.93 3.90 0.65
C GLY A 28 1.36 5.37 0.67
N GLU A 29 0.49 6.23 1.15
CA GLU A 29 0.72 7.68 1.22
C GLU A 29 0.32 8.15 2.62
N LEU A 30 1.32 8.39 3.48
CA LEU A 30 1.11 8.88 4.83
C LEU A 30 0.45 10.26 4.82
N GLN A 31 -0.63 10.41 5.58
CA GLN A 31 -1.16 11.73 5.89
C GLN A 31 -0.26 12.44 6.92
N PRO A 32 -0.24 13.78 6.96
CA PRO A 32 0.64 14.52 7.88
C PRO A 32 0.48 14.11 9.36
N GLU A 33 -0.75 13.85 9.81
CA GLU A 33 -1.06 13.38 11.16
C GLU A 33 -0.48 11.98 11.44
N GLU A 34 -0.55 11.07 10.49
CA GLU A 34 -0.01 9.72 10.62
C GLU A 34 1.53 9.74 10.70
N LEU A 35 2.17 10.66 9.97
CA LEU A 35 3.62 10.87 10.06
C LEU A 35 4.04 11.32 11.46
N VAL A 36 3.31 12.27 12.05
CA VAL A 36 3.59 12.76 13.40
C VAL A 36 3.49 11.61 14.42
N SER A 37 2.43 10.83 14.37
CA SER A 37 2.23 9.69 15.26
C SER A 37 3.33 8.63 15.10
N THR A 38 3.75 8.35 13.86
CA THR A 38 4.84 7.41 13.59
C THR A 38 6.17 7.87 14.17
N ILE A 39 6.51 9.15 14.02
CA ILE A 39 7.72 9.75 14.60
C ILE A 39 7.69 9.70 16.14
N LEU A 40 6.55 10.04 16.74
CA LEU A 40 6.39 10.00 18.19
C LEU A 40 6.52 8.57 18.74
N ILE A 41 5.89 7.58 18.11
CA ILE A 41 5.99 6.17 18.47
C ILE A 41 7.45 5.69 18.38
N SER A 42 8.16 6.06 17.31
CA SER A 42 9.57 5.71 17.14
C SER A 42 10.46 6.27 18.26
N ASN A 43 10.29 7.54 18.60
CA ASN A 43 11.04 8.20 19.68
C ASN A 43 10.74 7.56 21.04
N LEU A 44 9.46 7.28 21.33
CA LEU A 44 9.08 6.62 22.59
C LEU A 44 9.67 5.22 22.71
N ALA A 45 9.72 4.47 21.62
CA ALA A 45 10.34 3.14 21.59
C ALA A 45 11.83 3.21 21.92
N SER A 46 12.56 4.19 21.37
CA SER A 46 14.01 4.36 21.59
C SER A 46 14.36 4.64 23.04
N ILE A 47 13.58 5.43 23.77
CA ILE A 47 13.87 5.84 25.17
C ILE A 47 14.11 4.63 26.07
N SER A 48 13.24 3.63 26.03
CA SER A 48 13.38 2.44 26.89
C SER A 48 14.40 1.43 26.37
N ILE A 49 14.85 1.53 25.13
CA ILE A 49 15.93 0.70 24.58
C ILE A 49 17.28 1.28 24.99
N GLU A 50 17.44 2.60 24.92
CA GLU A 50 18.70 3.29 25.20
C GLU A 50 19.05 3.35 26.69
N SER A 51 18.06 3.46 27.56
CA SER A 51 18.29 3.59 29.01
C SER A 51 17.71 2.41 29.78
N GLU A 52 18.56 1.67 30.49
CA GLU A 52 18.16 0.58 31.39
C GLU A 52 17.42 1.08 32.64
N GLU A 53 17.64 2.33 33.05
CA GLU A 53 17.02 2.95 34.22
C GLU A 53 15.54 3.29 33.99
N VAL A 54 15.16 3.54 32.73
CA VAL A 54 13.78 3.85 32.35
C VAL A 54 12.96 2.55 32.27
N PRO A 55 11.88 2.43 33.06
CA PRO A 55 11.03 1.25 32.96
C PRO A 55 10.34 1.17 31.58
N VAL A 56 10.19 -0.03 31.05
CA VAL A 56 9.56 -0.28 29.74
C VAL A 56 8.14 0.31 29.65
N THR A 57 7.43 0.32 30.75
CA THR A 57 6.10 0.92 30.87
C THR A 57 6.06 2.41 30.55
N ALA A 58 7.15 3.14 30.83
CA ALA A 58 7.24 4.57 30.52
C ALA A 58 7.20 4.86 29.02
N SER A 59 7.62 3.93 28.17
CA SER A 59 7.48 4.02 26.72
C SER A 59 6.19 3.38 26.21
N LEU A 60 5.77 2.23 26.78
CA LEU A 60 4.61 1.50 26.28
C LEU A 60 3.29 2.22 26.55
N ILE A 61 3.12 2.86 27.71
CA ILE A 61 1.88 3.56 28.04
C ILE A 61 1.60 4.70 27.04
N PRO A 62 2.52 5.67 26.82
CA PRO A 62 2.28 6.72 25.85
C PRO A 62 2.22 6.20 24.41
N LEU A 63 2.95 5.14 24.05
CA LEU A 63 2.88 4.51 22.75
C LEU A 63 1.46 4.01 22.45
N PHE A 64 0.88 3.23 23.35
CA PHE A 64 -0.50 2.73 23.17
C PHE A 64 -1.54 3.84 23.28
N LEU A 65 -1.27 4.90 24.06
CA LEU A 65 -2.14 6.07 24.10
C LEU A 65 -2.17 6.78 22.73
N ILE A 66 -1.02 6.97 22.08
CA ILE A 66 -0.97 7.54 20.72
C ILE A 66 -1.72 6.65 19.74
N ALA A 67 -1.50 5.34 19.76
CA ALA A 67 -2.21 4.41 18.89
C ALA A 67 -3.74 4.45 19.12
N ALA A 68 -4.18 4.58 20.37
CA ALA A 68 -5.60 4.74 20.71
C ALA A 68 -6.17 6.07 20.23
N LEU A 69 -5.42 7.17 20.35
CA LEU A 69 -5.85 8.49 19.85
C LEU A 69 -5.97 8.49 18.33
N GLU A 70 -5.05 7.85 17.61
CA GLU A 70 -5.15 7.67 16.16
C GLU A 70 -6.40 6.86 15.77
N LEU A 71 -6.65 5.75 16.45
CA LEU A 71 -7.82 4.94 16.19
C LEU A 71 -9.11 5.74 16.45
N LEU A 72 -9.19 6.47 17.54
CA LEU A 72 -10.33 7.36 17.86
C LEU A 72 -10.45 8.48 16.82
N GLY A 73 -9.35 9.12 16.43
CA GLY A 73 -9.31 10.12 15.38
C GLY A 73 -9.87 9.58 14.05
N SER A 74 -9.48 8.37 13.67
CA SER A 74 -9.99 7.69 12.47
C SER A 74 -11.51 7.43 12.56
N ILE A 75 -12.00 6.96 13.71
CA ILE A 75 -13.43 6.72 13.94
C ILE A 75 -14.21 8.04 13.86
N PHE A 76 -13.72 9.13 14.49
CA PHE A 76 -14.35 10.44 14.43
C PHE A 76 -14.32 11.03 13.02
N SER A 77 -13.22 10.87 12.29
CA SER A 77 -13.10 11.30 10.90
C SER A 77 -14.10 10.59 9.99
N PHE A 78 -14.32 9.29 10.20
CA PHE A 78 -15.33 8.53 9.47
C PHE A 78 -16.76 9.02 9.79
N ARG A 79 -17.01 9.44 11.01
CA ARG A 79 -18.36 9.85 11.45
C ARG A 79 -18.67 11.33 11.19
N SER A 80 -17.65 12.18 11.04
CA SER A 80 -17.79 13.63 10.88
C SER A 80 -16.86 14.20 9.84
N GLN A 81 -17.43 14.62 8.70
CA GLN A 81 -16.68 15.30 7.64
C GLN A 81 -16.02 16.60 8.12
N ARG A 82 -16.62 17.29 9.12
CA ARG A 82 -16.03 18.50 9.72
C ARG A 82 -14.75 18.17 10.47
N PHE A 83 -14.76 17.09 11.23
CA PHE A 83 -13.59 16.62 11.97
C PHE A 83 -12.49 16.16 11.00
N PHE A 84 -12.84 15.38 9.98
CA PHE A 84 -11.90 14.99 8.93
C PHE A 84 -11.24 16.21 8.29
N ASN A 85 -12.02 17.21 7.88
CA ASN A 85 -11.51 18.43 7.26
C ASN A 85 -10.61 19.26 8.20
N LEU A 86 -10.82 19.16 9.52
CA LEU A 86 -9.98 19.85 10.53
C LEU A 86 -8.63 19.16 10.68
N MET A 87 -8.60 17.83 10.67
CA MET A 87 -7.38 17.03 10.87
C MET A 87 -6.55 16.92 9.59
N SER A 88 -7.15 16.42 8.53
CA SER A 88 -6.47 16.11 7.27
C SER A 88 -6.52 17.23 6.23
N GLY A 89 -7.30 18.29 6.49
CA GLY A 89 -7.51 19.36 5.51
C GLY A 89 -8.55 19.03 4.44
N ARG A 90 -8.50 19.75 3.33
CA ARG A 90 -9.38 19.54 2.17
C ARG A 90 -8.59 19.55 0.89
N PRO A 91 -8.90 18.68 -0.07
CA PRO A 91 -8.35 18.78 -1.40
C PRO A 91 -8.66 20.14 -2.01
N LYS A 92 -7.70 20.70 -2.75
CA LYS A 92 -7.85 22.03 -3.35
C LYS A 92 -7.59 21.99 -4.84
N THR A 93 -8.62 22.38 -5.62
CA THR A 93 -8.47 22.47 -7.07
C THR A 93 -7.53 23.63 -7.43
N VAL A 94 -6.52 23.34 -8.23
CA VAL A 94 -5.52 24.31 -8.70
C VAL A 94 -5.57 24.55 -10.20
N ILE A 95 -6.15 23.60 -10.96
CA ILE A 95 -6.49 23.79 -12.39
C ILE A 95 -7.94 23.36 -12.58
N LEU A 96 -8.74 24.22 -13.20
CA LEU A 96 -10.13 23.95 -13.56
C LEU A 96 -10.40 24.37 -15.00
N ASN A 97 -10.89 23.44 -15.83
CA ASN A 97 -11.13 23.66 -17.27
C ASN A 97 -9.92 24.25 -17.99
N GLY A 98 -8.72 23.76 -17.68
CA GLY A 98 -7.46 24.22 -18.28
C GLY A 98 -6.96 25.58 -17.78
N LYS A 99 -7.61 26.17 -16.78
CA LYS A 99 -7.20 27.45 -16.19
C LYS A 99 -6.62 27.25 -14.80
N ILE A 100 -5.42 27.82 -14.59
CA ILE A 100 -4.74 27.78 -13.28
C ILE A 100 -5.41 28.78 -12.33
N ASP A 101 -5.83 28.30 -11.15
CA ASP A 101 -6.34 29.16 -10.07
C ASP A 101 -5.16 29.68 -9.23
N GLN A 102 -4.76 30.92 -9.48
CA GLN A 102 -3.66 31.56 -8.76
C GLN A 102 -3.99 31.79 -7.28
N ASN A 103 -5.29 31.98 -6.93
CA ASN A 103 -5.68 32.18 -5.53
C ASN A 103 -5.59 30.85 -4.76
N ALA A 104 -5.94 29.74 -5.39
CA ALA A 104 -5.74 28.40 -4.82
C ALA A 104 -4.25 28.14 -4.57
N LEU A 105 -3.37 28.44 -5.52
CA LEU A 105 -1.92 28.30 -5.34
C LEU A 105 -1.40 29.14 -4.18
N ARG A 106 -1.82 30.43 -4.08
CA ARG A 106 -1.44 31.30 -2.95
C ARG A 106 -1.92 30.76 -1.60
N THR A 107 -3.14 30.24 -1.54
CA THR A 107 -3.70 29.64 -0.32
C THR A 107 -2.88 28.44 0.13
N LEU A 108 -2.42 27.61 -0.81
CA LEU A 108 -1.57 26.44 -0.58
C LEU A 108 -0.08 26.81 -0.41
N ARG A 109 0.30 28.09 -0.60
CA ARG A 109 1.69 28.55 -0.61
C ARG A 109 2.55 27.82 -1.65
N LEU A 110 1.94 27.44 -2.76
CA LEU A 110 2.61 26.83 -3.90
C LEU A 110 2.96 27.91 -4.93
N THR A 111 4.18 27.83 -5.44
CA THR A 111 4.63 28.65 -6.56
C THR A 111 4.20 28.04 -7.89
N ALA A 112 4.29 28.79 -8.98
CA ALA A 112 4.10 28.24 -10.32
C ALA A 112 5.17 27.17 -10.64
N ALA A 113 6.38 27.30 -10.11
CA ALA A 113 7.44 26.30 -10.27
C ALA A 113 7.08 24.98 -9.61
N ASP A 114 6.54 25.01 -8.36
CA ASP A 114 6.10 23.82 -7.64
C ASP A 114 4.97 23.10 -8.41
N LEU A 115 4.01 23.87 -8.96
CA LEU A 115 2.94 23.28 -9.78
C LEU A 115 3.52 22.59 -11.03
N MET A 116 4.47 23.23 -11.73
CA MET A 116 5.10 22.65 -12.91
C MET A 116 5.92 21.41 -12.59
N GLU A 117 6.58 21.37 -11.42
CA GLU A 117 7.29 20.20 -10.93
C GLU A 117 6.34 19.07 -10.62
N ALA A 118 5.25 19.33 -9.88
CA ALA A 118 4.24 18.36 -9.56
C ALA A 118 3.55 17.77 -10.81
N LEU A 119 3.30 18.59 -11.84
CA LEU A 119 2.78 18.13 -13.13
C LEU A 119 3.77 17.19 -13.84
N ARG A 120 5.05 17.54 -13.89
CA ARG A 120 6.10 16.65 -14.46
C ARG A 120 6.19 15.32 -13.72
N GLY A 121 6.01 15.32 -12.38
CA GLY A 121 5.93 14.11 -11.59
C GLY A 121 4.74 13.19 -11.97
N LYS A 122 3.74 13.74 -12.67
CA LYS A 122 2.61 13.00 -13.26
C LYS A 122 2.75 12.76 -14.78
N ASN A 123 3.95 12.95 -15.33
CA ASN A 123 4.25 12.84 -16.76
C ASN A 123 3.51 13.89 -17.65
N VAL A 124 3.13 15.02 -17.06
CA VAL A 124 2.50 16.13 -17.78
C VAL A 124 3.50 17.26 -17.89
N PHE A 125 3.94 17.55 -19.11
CA PHE A 125 4.96 18.58 -19.39
C PHE A 125 4.35 19.91 -19.83
N ASP A 126 3.12 19.91 -20.33
CA ASP A 126 2.41 21.10 -20.74
C ASP A 126 1.15 21.29 -19.89
N PRO A 127 1.03 22.34 -19.07
CA PRO A 127 -0.15 22.58 -18.24
C PRO A 127 -1.42 22.84 -19.08
N ARG A 128 -1.28 23.17 -20.37
CA ARG A 128 -2.40 23.33 -21.29
C ARG A 128 -3.10 22.02 -21.61
N ASP A 129 -2.41 20.89 -21.44
CA ASP A 129 -2.97 19.56 -21.64
C ASP A 129 -3.85 19.10 -20.48
N VAL A 130 -3.85 19.86 -19.35
CA VAL A 130 -4.61 19.54 -18.15
C VAL A 130 -6.02 20.15 -18.22
N SER A 131 -7.04 19.31 -18.01
CA SER A 131 -8.41 19.75 -17.80
C SER A 131 -8.66 20.12 -16.34
N TYR A 132 -8.21 19.29 -15.43
CA TYR A 132 -8.48 19.42 -14.01
C TYR A 132 -7.28 18.93 -13.17
N ALA A 133 -6.86 19.69 -12.17
CA ALA A 133 -5.86 19.27 -11.22
C ALA A 133 -6.22 19.67 -9.81
N VAL A 134 -5.99 18.74 -8.85
CA VAL A 134 -6.28 18.88 -7.43
C VAL A 134 -5.04 18.55 -6.62
N VAL A 135 -4.71 19.41 -5.68
CA VAL A 135 -3.75 19.09 -4.62
C VAL A 135 -4.53 18.36 -3.51
N GLU A 136 -4.17 17.12 -3.27
CA GLU A 136 -4.78 16.25 -2.27
C GLU A 136 -4.35 16.62 -0.84
N THR A 137 -4.99 16.04 0.16
CA THR A 137 -4.70 16.29 1.57
C THR A 137 -3.30 15.85 1.99
N ASN A 138 -2.74 14.83 1.34
CA ASN A 138 -1.37 14.37 1.53
C ASN A 138 -0.31 15.20 0.76
N GLY A 139 -0.75 16.24 0.03
CA GLY A 139 0.11 17.10 -0.78
C GLY A 139 0.40 16.57 -2.19
N SER A 140 -0.07 15.39 -2.57
CA SER A 140 0.09 14.88 -3.93
C SER A 140 -0.81 15.63 -4.92
N LEU A 141 -0.44 15.61 -6.20
CA LEU A 141 -1.24 16.22 -7.26
C LEU A 141 -2.00 15.13 -8.04
N SER A 142 -3.33 15.22 -8.08
CA SER A 142 -4.18 14.43 -8.96
C SER A 142 -4.47 15.23 -10.22
N VAL A 143 -4.30 14.60 -11.41
CA VAL A 143 -4.43 15.29 -12.71
C VAL A 143 -5.35 14.51 -13.62
N ALA A 144 -6.30 15.22 -14.25
CA ALA A 144 -7.05 14.75 -15.39
C ALA A 144 -6.63 15.54 -16.64
N LEU A 145 -6.28 14.85 -17.68
CA LEU A 145 -5.91 15.46 -18.95
C LEU A 145 -7.16 15.97 -19.70
N ARG A 146 -6.96 16.74 -20.74
CA ARG A 146 -8.01 17.04 -21.70
C ARG A 146 -8.34 15.77 -22.51
N PRO A 147 -9.59 15.57 -22.93
CA PRO A 147 -9.96 14.38 -23.69
C PRO A 147 -9.09 14.11 -24.90
N GLU A 148 -8.62 15.18 -25.57
CA GLU A 148 -7.76 15.07 -26.76
C GLU A 148 -6.32 14.65 -26.44
N LYS A 149 -5.97 14.65 -25.15
CA LYS A 149 -4.63 14.31 -24.61
C LYS A 149 -4.64 13.04 -23.78
N GLU A 150 -5.81 12.49 -23.53
CA GLU A 150 -5.94 11.19 -22.89
C GLU A 150 -5.48 10.08 -23.84
N PRO A 151 -4.87 9.00 -23.32
CA PRO A 151 -4.59 7.82 -24.13
C PRO A 151 -5.90 7.27 -24.74
N ALA A 152 -5.89 7.01 -26.05
CA ALA A 152 -7.04 6.41 -26.70
C ALA A 152 -7.38 5.06 -26.08
N THR A 153 -8.64 4.88 -25.72
CA THR A 153 -9.16 3.61 -25.23
C THR A 153 -9.53 2.69 -26.40
N LEU A 154 -9.61 1.39 -26.13
CA LEU A 154 -10.11 0.44 -27.15
C LEU A 154 -11.54 0.76 -27.57
N ALA A 155 -12.34 1.38 -26.71
CA ALA A 155 -13.69 1.84 -27.04
C ALA A 155 -13.66 2.98 -28.05
N ASP A 156 -12.72 3.92 -27.93
CA ASP A 156 -12.55 5.04 -28.89
C ASP A 156 -12.15 4.53 -30.28
N LEU A 157 -11.45 3.40 -30.34
CA LEU A 157 -11.05 2.73 -31.58
C LEU A 157 -12.16 1.83 -32.17
N GLY A 158 -13.33 1.74 -31.50
CA GLY A 158 -14.40 0.83 -31.90
C GLY A 158 -14.06 -0.65 -31.80
N ALA A 159 -12.97 -0.98 -31.08
CA ALA A 159 -12.52 -2.35 -30.87
C ALA A 159 -13.41 -3.06 -29.86
N ARG A 160 -13.80 -4.30 -30.15
CA ARG A 160 -14.45 -5.14 -29.13
C ARG A 160 -13.43 -5.52 -28.04
N VAL A 161 -13.62 -4.98 -26.86
CA VAL A 161 -12.81 -5.34 -25.69
C VAL A 161 -13.28 -6.68 -25.16
N GLN A 162 -12.49 -7.73 -25.30
CA GLN A 162 -12.61 -8.85 -24.37
C GLN A 162 -12.08 -8.33 -23.02
N ARG A 163 -12.97 -8.19 -22.04
CA ARG A 163 -12.55 -7.85 -20.68
C ARG A 163 -11.59 -8.94 -20.20
N ALA A 164 -10.31 -8.60 -20.07
CA ALA A 164 -9.40 -9.42 -19.31
C ALA A 164 -9.94 -9.45 -17.87
N GLN A 165 -10.44 -10.59 -17.44
CA GLN A 165 -10.85 -10.76 -16.05
C GLN A 165 -9.60 -10.76 -15.17
N ALA A 166 -9.69 -10.10 -14.01
CA ALA A 166 -8.58 -10.08 -13.06
C ALA A 166 -8.25 -11.52 -12.62
N THR A 167 -6.99 -11.86 -12.73
CA THR A 167 -6.48 -13.16 -12.28
C THR A 167 -6.27 -13.10 -10.78
N ILE A 168 -6.88 -14.03 -10.04
CA ILE A 168 -6.83 -14.13 -8.59
C ILE A 168 -6.01 -15.38 -8.21
N PRO A 169 -5.04 -15.28 -7.29
CA PRO A 169 -4.26 -16.43 -6.87
C PRO A 169 -5.11 -17.40 -6.02
N PHE A 170 -5.06 -18.68 -6.35
CA PHE A 170 -5.71 -19.78 -5.63
C PHE A 170 -4.73 -20.55 -4.75
N VAL A 171 -3.48 -20.68 -5.22
CA VAL A 171 -2.37 -21.26 -4.47
C VAL A 171 -1.15 -20.36 -4.59
N LEU A 172 -0.51 -20.07 -3.48
CA LEU A 172 0.78 -19.39 -3.41
C LEU A 172 1.72 -20.20 -2.50
N ASP A 173 2.91 -20.52 -2.99
CA ASP A 173 3.91 -21.29 -2.25
C ASP A 173 3.39 -22.61 -1.64
N GLY A 174 2.45 -23.28 -2.32
CA GLY A 174 1.81 -24.49 -1.85
C GLY A 174 0.69 -24.26 -0.85
N GLN A 175 0.40 -23.02 -0.47
CA GLN A 175 -0.69 -22.67 0.44
C GLN A 175 -1.96 -22.31 -0.33
N VAL A 176 -3.06 -22.97 0.02
CA VAL A 176 -4.37 -22.77 -0.60
C VAL A 176 -5.05 -21.53 -0.01
N LEU A 177 -5.49 -20.63 -0.88
CA LEU A 177 -6.26 -19.43 -0.54
C LEU A 177 -7.76 -19.71 -0.75
N ALA A 178 -8.39 -20.33 0.23
CA ALA A 178 -9.76 -20.83 0.14
C ALA A 178 -10.79 -19.73 -0.17
N GLU A 179 -10.62 -18.52 0.36
CA GLU A 179 -11.48 -17.36 0.09
C GLU A 179 -11.47 -16.98 -1.40
N ASN A 180 -10.31 -17.06 -2.04
CA ASN A 180 -10.16 -16.72 -3.44
C ASN A 180 -10.79 -17.77 -4.36
N LEU A 181 -10.70 -19.05 -4.02
CA LEU A 181 -11.39 -20.11 -4.71
C LEU A 181 -12.90 -19.87 -4.71
N THR A 182 -13.46 -19.61 -3.51
CA THR A 182 -14.90 -19.35 -3.35
C THR A 182 -15.34 -18.12 -4.15
N THR A 183 -14.53 -17.05 -4.17
CA THR A 183 -14.80 -15.82 -4.90
C THR A 183 -14.92 -16.07 -6.41
N CYS A 184 -14.17 -17.03 -6.96
CA CYS A 184 -14.22 -17.43 -8.36
C CYS A 184 -15.14 -18.60 -8.65
N GLY A 185 -15.98 -19.02 -7.69
CA GLY A 185 -16.89 -20.15 -7.83
C GLY A 185 -16.20 -21.51 -7.98
N LYS A 186 -14.93 -21.61 -7.56
CA LYS A 186 -14.14 -22.83 -7.56
C LYS A 186 -14.17 -23.48 -6.17
N ASP A 187 -14.02 -24.79 -6.15
CA ASP A 187 -14.00 -25.59 -4.93
C ASP A 187 -12.68 -26.38 -4.78
N ALA A 188 -12.52 -27.04 -3.65
CA ALA A 188 -11.36 -27.89 -3.39
C ALA A 188 -11.24 -29.03 -4.41
N ALA A 189 -12.36 -29.57 -4.89
CA ALA A 189 -12.39 -30.65 -5.88
C ALA A 189 -11.87 -30.16 -7.25
N TRP A 190 -12.18 -28.92 -7.64
CA TRP A 190 -11.60 -28.30 -8.83
C TRP A 190 -10.08 -28.15 -8.67
N LEU A 191 -9.62 -27.69 -7.51
CA LEU A 191 -8.21 -27.49 -7.24
C LEU A 191 -7.42 -28.81 -7.32
N GLU A 192 -7.93 -29.88 -6.71
CA GLU A 192 -7.32 -31.20 -6.74
C GLU A 192 -7.27 -31.75 -8.18
N ARG A 193 -8.37 -31.64 -8.93
CA ARG A 193 -8.40 -32.05 -10.34
C ARG A 193 -7.38 -31.28 -11.19
N THR A 194 -7.24 -29.97 -10.96
CA THR A 194 -6.29 -29.13 -11.67
C THR A 194 -4.84 -29.51 -11.35
N ALA A 195 -4.52 -29.76 -10.09
CA ALA A 195 -3.19 -30.22 -9.67
C ALA A 195 -2.87 -31.60 -10.27
N GLN A 196 -3.81 -32.56 -10.21
CA GLN A 196 -3.66 -33.91 -10.80
C GLN A 196 -3.49 -33.85 -12.32
N ALA A 197 -4.27 -33.05 -13.03
CA ALA A 197 -4.16 -32.89 -14.48
C ALA A 197 -2.78 -32.38 -14.92
N ASN A 198 -2.09 -31.63 -14.05
CA ASN A 198 -0.72 -31.15 -14.27
C ASN A 198 0.35 -32.05 -13.62
N SER A 199 -0.04 -33.22 -13.07
CA SER A 199 0.86 -34.14 -12.39
C SER A 199 1.68 -33.52 -11.27
N LEU A 200 1.08 -32.63 -10.48
CA LEU A 200 1.71 -31.89 -9.40
C LEU A 200 0.96 -32.12 -8.08
N LEU A 201 1.72 -32.13 -6.98
CA LEU A 201 1.16 -31.96 -5.64
C LEU A 201 0.95 -30.47 -5.34
N LEU A 202 -0.01 -30.13 -4.50
CA LEU A 202 -0.29 -28.73 -4.13
C LEU A 202 0.95 -28.03 -3.54
N GLU A 203 1.77 -28.77 -2.79
CA GLU A 203 3.01 -28.27 -2.18
C GLU A 203 4.09 -27.91 -3.21
N GLU A 204 4.03 -28.50 -4.41
CA GLU A 204 4.95 -28.23 -5.51
C GLU A 204 4.55 -27.00 -6.35
N ILE A 205 3.36 -26.49 -6.14
CA ILE A 205 2.86 -25.32 -6.87
C ILE A 205 3.42 -24.04 -6.24
N LEU A 206 4.13 -23.23 -7.02
CA LEU A 206 4.55 -21.90 -6.61
C LEU A 206 3.39 -20.92 -6.72
N ILE A 207 2.74 -20.88 -7.88
CA ILE A 207 1.57 -20.04 -8.15
C ILE A 207 0.56 -20.84 -8.95
N LEU A 208 -0.68 -20.85 -8.50
CA LEU A 208 -1.85 -21.18 -9.32
C LEU A 208 -2.81 -20.02 -9.21
N ALA A 209 -3.12 -19.39 -10.33
CA ALA A 209 -3.98 -18.23 -10.39
C ALA A 209 -4.90 -18.31 -11.61
N GLY A 210 -6.10 -17.78 -11.49
CA GLY A 210 -7.10 -17.80 -12.55
C GLY A 210 -8.26 -16.85 -12.24
N ASN A 211 -9.36 -17.08 -12.92
CA ASN A 211 -10.60 -16.32 -12.75
C ASN A 211 -11.81 -17.26 -12.61
N ASP A 212 -13.01 -16.78 -12.80
CA ASP A 212 -14.24 -17.56 -12.76
C ASP A 212 -14.42 -18.50 -14.00
N THR A 213 -13.58 -18.34 -15.03
CA THR A 213 -13.56 -19.26 -16.21
C THR A 213 -12.66 -20.46 -15.94
N GLU A 214 -12.51 -21.33 -16.95
CA GLU A 214 -11.57 -22.47 -16.88
C GLU A 214 -10.12 -22.08 -17.21
N ASP A 215 -9.86 -20.80 -17.48
CA ASP A 215 -8.53 -20.28 -17.78
C ASP A 215 -7.73 -20.07 -16.47
N TYR A 216 -6.54 -20.65 -16.42
CA TYR A 216 -5.66 -20.54 -15.26
C TYR A 216 -4.20 -20.50 -15.66
N PHE A 217 -3.39 -19.84 -14.84
CA PHE A 217 -1.94 -19.83 -14.90
C PHE A 217 -1.37 -20.70 -13.77
N LEU A 218 -0.49 -21.64 -14.08
CA LEU A 218 0.15 -22.50 -13.12
C LEU A 218 1.67 -22.46 -13.28
N LEU A 219 2.37 -22.25 -12.18
CA LEU A 219 3.83 -22.28 -12.10
C LEU A 219 4.26 -23.24 -10.99
N LYS A 220 5.12 -24.19 -11.35
CA LYS A 220 5.74 -25.15 -10.42
C LYS A 220 6.91 -24.51 -9.69
N LYS A 221 7.16 -24.91 -8.43
CA LYS A 221 8.37 -24.57 -7.70
C LYS A 221 9.58 -25.20 -8.37
N GLU A 222 10.62 -24.42 -8.55
CA GLU A 222 11.92 -24.96 -8.93
C GLU A 222 12.56 -25.68 -7.74
N PRO A 223 13.23 -26.83 -7.96
CA PRO A 223 14.00 -27.47 -6.91
C PRO A 223 15.06 -26.49 -6.38
N ARG A 224 15.12 -26.31 -5.06
CA ARG A 224 16.20 -25.53 -4.44
C ARG A 224 17.54 -26.07 -4.92
N GLN A 225 18.26 -25.31 -5.72
CA GLN A 225 19.67 -25.57 -5.95
C GLN A 225 20.39 -25.49 -4.60
N THR A 226 20.71 -26.63 -4.00
CA THR A 226 21.68 -26.70 -2.92
C THR A 226 22.98 -26.18 -3.52
N ALA A 227 23.39 -24.98 -3.09
CA ALA A 227 24.69 -24.44 -3.43
C ALA A 227 25.73 -25.46 -2.96
N GLY A 228 26.18 -26.27 -3.89
CA GLY A 228 27.30 -27.18 -3.67
C GLY A 228 28.49 -26.35 -3.26
N LEU A 229 28.93 -26.51 -2.01
CA LEU A 229 30.23 -26.10 -1.54
C LEU A 229 31.24 -26.68 -2.52
N ARG A 230 31.75 -25.85 -3.43
CA ARG A 230 32.97 -26.19 -4.18
C ARG A 230 34.09 -26.37 -3.16
N GLN A 231 34.35 -27.60 -2.80
CA GLN A 231 35.61 -27.96 -2.18
C GLN A 231 36.71 -27.59 -3.19
N GLY A 232 37.41 -26.51 -2.89
CA GLY A 232 38.67 -26.19 -3.57
C GLY A 232 39.67 -27.27 -3.21
N GLY A 233 39.89 -28.19 -4.15
CA GLY A 233 41.05 -29.07 -4.11
C GLY A 233 42.31 -28.28 -4.36
N ALA A 234 43.21 -28.34 -3.41
CA ALA A 234 44.58 -27.95 -3.55
C ALA A 234 45.30 -28.86 -4.59
N ALA A 235 46.07 -28.28 -5.47
CA ALA A 235 47.28 -28.80 -6.04
C ALA A 235 48.13 -27.63 -6.52
#